data_c236880cd2dcbf59f11ef8657a8145a6
#
_entry.id   c236880cd2dcbf59f11ef8657a8145a6
#
_cell.length_a   1.000
_cell.length_b   1.000
_cell.length_c   1.000
_cell.angle_alpha   90.00
_cell.angle_beta   90.00
_cell.angle_gamma   90.00
#
_symmetry.space_group_name_H-M   'P 1'
#
loop_
_entity.id
_entity.type
_entity.pdbx_description
1 polymer ?
#
loop_
_entity_poly.entity_id
_entity_poly.type
_entity_poly.pdbx_seq_one_letter_code
_entity_poly.pdbx_strand_id
1 'polypeptide(L)'
;MHQYQRDFIQFAIQHEVLKFGDFTLKSGRKSPYFFNAGLFNTGKRLSMLGRYYAKAIVESGMGYDVLLGPAYKGIPLVSATAVALATDHAVDAPYCFNRKEAKDHGEGGMIVGSPLAGRTLVIDDVITAGTAIRESAALVASQGATLAGIVVALDREERGADTELTAIGQVRQELKVPVVAIVTLAQLIEFLEAKSRTEDAARLRAHRQQFGPAAEAPTP
;
A
#
# COMPACT_ATOMS: atom_id res chain seq x y z
N MET A 1 -8.81 14.43 -6.34
CA MET A 1 -8.15 13.89 -5.11
C MET A 1 -8.99 14.23 -3.88
N HIS A 2 -9.25 13.25 -2.98
CA HIS A 2 -9.98 13.45 -1.72
C HIS A 2 -9.14 14.24 -0.70
N GLN A 3 -9.79 14.84 0.32
CA GLN A 3 -9.08 15.62 1.33
C GLN A 3 -8.08 14.75 2.13
N TYR A 4 -8.48 13.55 2.56
CA TYR A 4 -7.59 12.65 3.32
C TYR A 4 -6.31 12.27 2.55
N GLN A 5 -6.35 12.24 1.23
CA GLN A 5 -5.19 11.97 0.37
C GLN A 5 -4.22 13.17 0.37
N ARG A 6 -4.74 14.40 0.30
CA ARG A 6 -3.93 15.63 0.47
C ARG A 6 -3.27 15.66 1.83
N ASP A 7 -4.03 15.34 2.88
CA ASP A 7 -3.54 15.31 4.25
C ASP A 7 -2.46 14.24 4.44
N PHE A 8 -2.63 13.06 3.83
CA PHE A 8 -1.62 12.01 3.84
C PHE A 8 -0.32 12.44 3.14
N ILE A 9 -0.39 13.06 1.97
CA ILE A 9 0.80 13.55 1.26
C ILE A 9 1.53 14.59 2.11
N GLN A 10 0.80 15.56 2.65
CA GLN A 10 1.38 16.60 3.51
C GLN A 10 2.03 16.00 4.76
N PHE A 11 1.35 15.05 5.41
CA PHE A 11 1.87 14.31 6.56
C PHE A 11 3.15 13.53 6.24
N ALA A 12 3.18 12.84 5.09
CA ALA A 12 4.35 12.08 4.64
C ALA A 12 5.55 13.01 4.35
N ILE A 13 5.33 14.18 3.75
CA ILE A 13 6.36 15.19 3.52
C ILE A 13 6.87 15.77 4.86
N GLN A 14 5.95 16.18 5.73
CA GLN A 14 6.30 16.79 7.03
C GLN A 14 7.17 15.88 7.91
N HIS A 15 6.98 14.58 7.80
CA HIS A 15 7.71 13.57 8.57
C HIS A 15 8.84 12.90 7.77
N GLU A 16 9.23 13.47 6.65
CA GLU A 16 10.32 13.00 5.78
C GLU A 16 10.14 11.55 5.27
N VAL A 17 8.94 10.99 5.37
CA VAL A 17 8.56 9.70 4.78
C VAL A 17 8.58 9.78 3.27
N LEU A 18 8.11 10.91 2.72
CA LEU A 18 8.17 11.27 1.31
C LEU A 18 9.15 12.43 1.13
N LYS A 19 10.23 12.19 0.37
CA LYS A 19 11.27 13.16 0.05
C LYS A 19 11.40 13.34 -1.46
N PHE A 20 11.76 14.54 -1.88
CA PHE A 20 12.07 14.87 -3.28
C PHE A 20 13.55 15.16 -3.42
N GLY A 21 14.17 14.76 -4.53
CA GLY A 21 15.60 14.86 -4.74
C GLY A 21 16.09 13.78 -5.71
N ASP A 22 17.38 13.49 -5.70
CA ASP A 22 17.98 12.46 -6.54
C ASP A 22 18.28 11.21 -5.72
N PHE A 23 17.50 10.16 -5.96
CA PHE A 23 17.64 8.88 -5.27
C PHE A 23 18.00 7.77 -6.24
N THR A 24 18.78 6.80 -5.77
CA THR A 24 19.01 5.54 -6.47
C THR A 24 18.28 4.43 -5.71
N LEU A 25 17.29 3.83 -6.35
CA LEU A 25 16.51 2.72 -5.78
C LEU A 25 17.35 1.43 -5.74
N LYS A 26 16.90 0.42 -4.98
CA LYS A 26 17.56 -0.91 -4.91
C LYS A 26 17.69 -1.59 -6.27
N SER A 27 16.79 -1.29 -7.21
CA SER A 27 16.84 -1.76 -8.60
C SER A 27 17.92 -1.07 -9.46
N GLY A 28 18.65 -0.09 -8.93
CA GLY A 28 19.55 0.79 -9.68
C GLY A 28 18.85 1.94 -10.41
N ARG A 29 17.52 1.97 -10.46
CA ARG A 29 16.74 3.04 -11.11
C ARG A 29 16.94 4.37 -10.36
N LYS A 30 17.13 5.45 -11.12
CA LYS A 30 17.09 6.81 -10.57
C LYS A 30 15.65 7.24 -10.35
N SER A 31 15.37 7.88 -9.21
CA SER A 31 14.04 8.36 -8.84
C SER A 31 14.12 9.78 -8.30
N PRO A 32 13.23 10.70 -8.72
CA PRO A 32 13.16 12.07 -8.22
C PRO A 32 12.49 12.16 -6.84
N TYR A 33 12.05 11.05 -6.28
CA TYR A 33 11.45 10.98 -4.96
C TYR A 33 11.75 9.64 -4.27
N PHE A 34 11.63 9.64 -2.97
CA PHE A 34 11.79 8.46 -2.14
C PHE A 34 10.69 8.39 -1.09
N PHE A 35 10.06 7.22 -0.97
CA PHE A 35 9.05 6.93 0.05
C PHE A 35 9.58 5.86 0.99
N ASN A 36 9.64 6.18 2.29
CA ASN A 36 10.12 5.27 3.33
C ASN A 36 9.09 5.13 4.46
N ALA A 37 8.20 4.17 4.34
CA ALA A 37 7.18 3.89 5.36
C ALA A 37 7.76 3.56 6.75
N GLY A 38 9.03 3.11 6.83
CA GLY A 38 9.72 2.84 8.10
C GLY A 38 9.90 4.08 8.99
N LEU A 39 9.73 5.29 8.46
CA LEU A 39 9.77 6.53 9.24
C LEU A 39 8.44 6.88 9.94
N PHE A 40 7.40 6.10 9.75
CA PHE A 40 6.21 6.12 10.60
C PHE A 40 6.48 5.37 11.93
N ASN A 41 7.53 5.74 12.62
CA ASN A 41 8.17 5.01 13.72
C ASN A 41 7.85 5.53 15.12
N THR A 42 6.81 6.34 15.27
CA THR A 42 6.27 6.76 16.57
C THR A 42 4.79 6.43 16.67
N GLY A 43 4.26 6.28 17.89
CA GLY A 43 2.85 5.98 18.12
C GLY A 43 1.92 6.96 17.42
N LYS A 44 2.21 8.27 17.47
CA LYS A 44 1.42 9.30 16.79
C LYS A 44 1.44 9.13 15.27
N ARG A 45 2.62 8.89 14.68
CA ARG A 45 2.75 8.70 13.23
C ARG A 45 2.05 7.42 12.76
N LEU A 46 2.23 6.33 13.50
CA LEU A 46 1.59 5.06 13.18
C LEU A 46 0.07 5.13 13.32
N SER A 47 -0.44 5.78 14.36
CA SER A 47 -1.88 6.02 14.55
C SER A 47 -2.47 6.82 13.38
N MET A 48 -1.82 7.90 12.96
CA MET A 48 -2.28 8.67 11.80
C MET A 48 -2.24 7.85 10.50
N LEU A 49 -1.20 7.06 10.30
CA LEU A 49 -1.10 6.16 9.14
C LEU A 49 -2.26 5.16 9.12
N GLY A 50 -2.56 4.53 10.26
CA GLY A 50 -3.71 3.62 10.39
C GLY A 50 -5.04 4.27 9.99
N ARG A 51 -5.26 5.55 10.36
CA ARG A 51 -6.44 6.32 9.95
C ARG A 51 -6.52 6.54 8.44
N TYR A 52 -5.38 6.80 7.77
CA TYR A 52 -5.36 6.93 6.31
C TYR A 52 -5.68 5.62 5.60
N TYR A 53 -5.16 4.48 6.11
CA TYR A 53 -5.53 3.16 5.61
C TYR A 53 -7.02 2.88 5.83
N ALA A 54 -7.52 3.09 7.04
CA ALA A 54 -8.93 2.89 7.37
C ALA A 54 -9.84 3.71 6.45
N LYS A 55 -9.50 4.99 6.23
CA LYS A 55 -10.25 5.86 5.31
C LYS A 55 -10.23 5.36 3.88
N ALA A 56 -9.07 4.91 3.38
CA ALA A 56 -8.96 4.34 2.03
C ALA A 56 -9.79 3.05 1.88
N ILE A 57 -9.81 2.20 2.90
CA ILE A 57 -10.63 0.98 2.93
C ILE A 57 -12.12 1.32 2.87
N VAL A 58 -12.58 2.22 3.73
CA VAL A 58 -13.99 2.62 3.78
C VAL A 58 -14.44 3.27 2.47
N GLU A 59 -13.64 4.18 1.92
CA GLU A 59 -13.95 4.85 0.64
C GLU A 59 -13.95 3.90 -0.55
N SER A 60 -13.17 2.81 -0.48
CA SER A 60 -13.10 1.81 -1.56
C SER A 60 -14.35 0.95 -1.67
N GLY A 61 -15.14 0.85 -0.61
CA GLY A 61 -16.31 -0.03 -0.53
C GLY A 61 -16.00 -1.52 -0.63
N MET A 62 -14.73 -1.93 -0.54
CA MET A 62 -14.34 -3.35 -0.59
C MET A 62 -14.91 -4.13 0.60
N GLY A 63 -15.59 -5.23 0.30
CA GLY A 63 -16.07 -6.16 1.31
C GLY A 63 -14.98 -7.15 1.72
N TYR A 64 -14.76 -7.32 3.02
CA TYR A 64 -13.80 -8.25 3.60
C TYR A 64 -14.33 -8.79 4.93
N ASP A 65 -13.73 -9.89 5.40
CA ASP A 65 -14.10 -10.54 6.66
C ASP A 65 -12.92 -10.50 7.66
N VAL A 66 -11.67 -10.42 7.17
CA VAL A 66 -10.45 -10.34 7.98
C VAL A 66 -9.37 -9.51 7.30
N LEU A 67 -8.57 -8.79 8.09
CA LEU A 67 -7.40 -8.05 7.64
C LEU A 67 -6.13 -8.88 7.83
N LEU A 68 -5.23 -8.91 6.83
CA LEU A 68 -3.92 -9.57 6.92
C LEU A 68 -2.80 -8.54 6.74
N GLY A 69 -1.88 -8.48 7.71
CA GLY A 69 -0.63 -7.72 7.60
C GLY A 69 0.57 -8.64 7.41
N PRO A 70 1.17 -8.73 6.20
CA PRO A 70 2.32 -9.59 5.97
C PRO A 70 3.55 -9.17 6.79
N ALA A 71 4.24 -10.15 7.40
CA ALA A 71 5.44 -9.89 8.18
C ALA A 71 6.58 -9.36 7.30
N TYR A 72 7.32 -8.34 7.73
CA TYR A 72 7.23 -7.71 9.07
C TYR A 72 6.53 -6.36 9.06
N LYS A 73 6.58 -5.61 7.95
CA LYS A 73 6.03 -4.25 7.87
C LYS A 73 4.51 -4.21 7.98
N GLY A 74 3.82 -5.20 7.42
CA GLY A 74 2.37 -5.31 7.49
C GLY A 74 1.84 -5.45 8.92
N ILE A 75 2.63 -5.99 9.86
CA ILE A 75 2.20 -6.19 11.25
C ILE A 75 1.73 -4.88 11.92
N PRO A 76 2.59 -3.85 12.05
CA PRO A 76 2.14 -2.59 12.63
C PRO A 76 1.07 -1.89 11.78
N LEU A 77 1.09 -2.05 10.44
CA LEU A 77 0.12 -1.44 9.55
C LEU A 77 -1.28 -2.00 9.79
N VAL A 78 -1.43 -3.33 9.78
CA VAL A 78 -2.73 -3.97 10.01
C VAL A 78 -3.28 -3.68 11.39
N SER A 79 -2.44 -3.70 12.42
CA SER A 79 -2.86 -3.42 13.79
C SER A 79 -3.36 -1.98 13.95
N ALA A 80 -2.60 -1.00 13.43
CA ALA A 80 -3.01 0.40 13.47
C ALA A 80 -4.27 0.67 12.64
N THR A 81 -4.43 -0.02 11.51
CA THR A 81 -5.62 0.08 10.65
C THR A 81 -6.85 -0.49 11.35
N ALA A 82 -6.75 -1.67 11.99
CA ALA A 82 -7.86 -2.27 12.73
C ALA A 82 -8.32 -1.37 13.87
N VAL A 83 -7.38 -0.79 14.63
CA VAL A 83 -7.71 0.20 15.68
C VAL A 83 -8.43 1.42 15.09
N ALA A 84 -7.94 1.98 13.99
CA ALA A 84 -8.55 3.15 13.36
C ALA A 84 -9.94 2.83 12.77
N LEU A 85 -10.16 1.66 12.20
CA LEU A 85 -11.48 1.22 11.74
C LEU A 85 -12.48 1.16 12.89
N ALA A 86 -12.06 0.61 14.03
CA ALA A 86 -12.92 0.53 15.22
C ALA A 86 -13.23 1.91 15.83
N THR A 87 -12.21 2.77 15.97
CA THR A 87 -12.36 4.07 16.66
C THR A 87 -13.02 5.14 15.81
N ASP A 88 -12.72 5.19 14.51
CA ASP A 88 -13.12 6.31 13.65
C ASP A 88 -14.29 5.93 12.71
N HIS A 89 -14.55 4.63 12.51
CA HIS A 89 -15.55 4.14 11.54
C HIS A 89 -16.56 3.16 12.11
N ALA A 90 -16.47 2.81 13.41
CA ALA A 90 -17.33 1.82 14.07
C ALA A 90 -17.32 0.43 13.39
N VAL A 91 -16.17 0.05 12.80
CA VAL A 91 -15.94 -1.24 12.15
C VAL A 91 -14.98 -2.07 12.99
N ASP A 92 -15.51 -3.05 13.71
CA ASP A 92 -14.69 -3.99 14.51
C ASP A 92 -14.18 -5.12 13.59
N ALA A 93 -13.09 -4.84 12.88
CA ALA A 93 -12.51 -5.73 11.90
C ALA A 93 -11.54 -6.74 12.53
N PRO A 94 -11.77 -8.06 12.42
CA PRO A 94 -10.78 -9.07 12.78
C PRO A 94 -9.48 -8.85 12.00
N TYR A 95 -8.33 -9.03 12.66
CA TYR A 95 -7.05 -8.92 11.98
C TYR A 95 -6.08 -10.01 12.40
N CYS A 96 -5.16 -10.31 11.51
CA CYS A 96 -4.07 -11.24 11.73
C CYS A 96 -2.80 -10.81 10.99
N PHE A 97 -1.72 -11.48 11.31
CA PHE A 97 -0.45 -11.40 10.59
C PHE A 97 0.23 -12.77 10.56
N ASN A 98 1.16 -12.97 9.65
CA ASN A 98 1.92 -14.22 9.58
C ASN A 98 3.26 -14.09 10.30
N ARG A 99 3.75 -15.24 10.78
CA ARG A 99 5.16 -15.42 11.14
C ARG A 99 5.97 -15.75 9.89
N LYS A 100 7.29 -15.50 9.92
CA LYS A 100 8.21 -15.98 8.86
C LYS A 100 8.52 -17.46 9.02
N GLU A 101 8.46 -17.99 10.24
CA GLU A 101 8.72 -19.37 10.57
C GLU A 101 7.57 -19.92 11.42
N ALA A 102 7.14 -21.14 11.14
CA ALA A 102 6.12 -21.80 11.93
C ALA A 102 6.64 -22.08 13.36
N LYS A 103 5.76 -21.97 14.35
CA LYS A 103 6.08 -22.32 15.74
C LYS A 103 5.46 -23.67 16.07
N ASP A 104 6.28 -24.54 16.66
CA ASP A 104 5.85 -25.91 17.01
C ASP A 104 5.20 -26.01 18.41
N HIS A 105 5.27 -24.93 19.24
CA HIS A 105 4.80 -24.91 20.61
C HIS A 105 3.94 -23.68 20.94
N GLY A 106 2.99 -23.82 21.87
CA GLY A 106 2.06 -22.78 22.31
C GLY A 106 0.98 -22.53 21.25
N GLU A 107 0.70 -21.24 20.95
CA GLU A 107 -0.11 -20.85 19.80
C GLU A 107 0.66 -21.15 18.51
N GLY A 108 0.71 -22.41 18.11
CA GLY A 108 1.44 -22.90 16.93
C GLY A 108 0.97 -22.32 15.61
N GLY A 109 1.67 -22.67 14.52
CA GLY A 109 1.28 -22.32 13.15
C GLY A 109 1.86 -21.01 12.64
N MET A 110 1.44 -20.64 11.44
CA MET A 110 1.93 -19.47 10.68
C MET A 110 1.18 -18.18 10.99
N ILE A 111 -0.08 -18.25 11.42
CA ILE A 111 -0.97 -17.10 11.63
C ILE A 111 -1.04 -16.73 13.12
N VAL A 112 -1.03 -15.44 13.40
CA VAL A 112 -1.21 -14.85 14.73
C VAL A 112 -2.35 -13.84 14.67
N GLY A 113 -3.25 -13.88 15.66
CA GLY A 113 -4.47 -13.08 15.70
C GLY A 113 -5.70 -13.88 15.32
N SER A 114 -6.64 -13.26 14.62
CA SER A 114 -7.86 -13.93 14.16
C SER A 114 -7.55 -15.05 13.15
N PRO A 115 -8.35 -16.11 13.10
CA PRO A 115 -8.24 -17.11 12.02
C PRO A 115 -8.31 -16.43 10.66
N LEU A 116 -7.43 -16.86 9.75
CA LEU A 116 -7.44 -16.41 8.37
C LEU A 116 -8.52 -17.20 7.60
N ALA A 117 -9.73 -16.65 7.57
CA ALA A 117 -10.91 -17.30 6.98
C ALA A 117 -11.78 -16.27 6.25
N GLY A 118 -12.59 -16.74 5.29
CA GLY A 118 -13.45 -15.87 4.50
C GLY A 118 -12.68 -14.97 3.53
N ARG A 119 -13.16 -13.74 3.33
CA ARG A 119 -12.59 -12.77 2.42
C ARG A 119 -11.49 -11.97 3.13
N THR A 120 -10.27 -12.10 2.67
CA THR A 120 -9.08 -11.48 3.28
C THR A 120 -8.68 -10.20 2.54
N LEU A 121 -8.53 -9.09 3.26
CA LEU A 121 -7.94 -7.85 2.76
C LEU A 121 -6.49 -7.73 3.25
N VAL A 122 -5.54 -7.71 2.31
CA VAL A 122 -4.11 -7.57 2.61
C VAL A 122 -3.73 -6.09 2.74
N ILE A 123 -2.95 -5.76 3.78
CA ILE A 123 -2.44 -4.40 4.03
C ILE A 123 -0.92 -4.41 4.01
N ASP A 124 -0.31 -3.69 3.07
CA ASP A 124 1.14 -3.56 2.94
C ASP A 124 1.55 -2.10 2.64
N ASP A 125 2.86 -1.79 2.66
CA ASP A 125 3.35 -0.41 2.47
C ASP A 125 3.34 0.01 0.97
N VAL A 126 4.03 -0.71 0.12
CA VAL A 126 4.14 -0.46 -1.33
C VAL A 126 4.31 -1.77 -2.09
N ILE A 127 3.84 -1.81 -3.33
CA ILE A 127 4.13 -2.93 -4.24
C ILE A 127 5.26 -2.51 -5.18
N THR A 128 6.35 -3.30 -5.18
CA THR A 128 7.48 -3.12 -6.11
C THR A 128 7.51 -4.22 -7.16
N ALA A 129 7.96 -5.43 -6.81
CA ALA A 129 7.93 -6.60 -7.69
C ALA A 129 6.72 -7.52 -7.46
N GLY A 130 5.88 -7.23 -6.45
CA GLY A 130 4.71 -8.02 -6.11
C GLY A 130 4.99 -9.35 -5.41
N THR A 131 6.25 -9.70 -5.10
CA THR A 131 6.60 -10.97 -4.47
C THR A 131 5.90 -11.18 -3.12
N ALA A 132 5.96 -10.20 -2.21
CA ALA A 132 5.31 -10.28 -0.91
C ALA A 132 3.78 -10.46 -1.03
N ILE A 133 3.18 -9.85 -2.04
CA ILE A 133 1.73 -9.98 -2.30
C ILE A 133 1.39 -11.37 -2.82
N ARG A 134 2.22 -11.95 -3.70
CA ARG A 134 2.02 -13.35 -4.19
C ARG A 134 2.18 -14.35 -3.05
N GLU A 135 3.17 -14.17 -2.18
CA GLU A 135 3.35 -14.98 -0.97
C GLU A 135 2.12 -14.88 -0.04
N SER A 136 1.60 -13.66 0.14
CA SER A 136 0.38 -13.43 0.93
C SER A 136 -0.85 -14.10 0.31
N ALA A 137 -1.01 -14.03 -1.01
CA ALA A 137 -2.10 -14.70 -1.72
C ALA A 137 -2.02 -16.22 -1.59
N ALA A 138 -0.82 -16.80 -1.71
CA ALA A 138 -0.58 -18.22 -1.51
C ALA A 138 -0.89 -18.64 -0.06
N LEU A 139 -0.50 -17.82 0.92
CA LEU A 139 -0.81 -18.06 2.32
C LEU A 139 -2.33 -18.04 2.57
N VAL A 140 -3.04 -17.03 2.05
CA VAL A 140 -4.50 -16.93 2.14
C VAL A 140 -5.16 -18.20 1.57
N ALA A 141 -4.74 -18.62 0.37
CA ALA A 141 -5.28 -19.82 -0.26
C ALA A 141 -4.97 -21.11 0.54
N SER A 142 -3.77 -21.23 1.13
CA SER A 142 -3.39 -22.37 1.95
C SER A 142 -4.23 -22.54 3.22
N GLN A 143 -4.84 -21.46 3.70
CA GLN A 143 -5.76 -21.47 4.85
C GLN A 143 -7.22 -21.67 4.43
N GLY A 144 -7.50 -21.89 3.14
CA GLY A 144 -8.87 -22.02 2.62
C GLY A 144 -9.64 -20.70 2.56
N ALA A 145 -8.96 -19.56 2.72
CA ALA A 145 -9.54 -18.23 2.60
C ALA A 145 -9.44 -17.70 1.15
N THR A 146 -10.13 -16.60 0.87
CA THR A 146 -10.15 -15.94 -0.44
C THR A 146 -9.56 -14.54 -0.33
N LEU A 147 -8.64 -14.20 -1.23
CA LEU A 147 -8.12 -12.83 -1.32
C LEU A 147 -9.22 -11.90 -1.87
N ALA A 148 -9.63 -10.90 -1.08
CA ALA A 148 -10.65 -9.92 -1.44
C ALA A 148 -10.06 -8.68 -2.12
N GLY A 149 -8.85 -8.30 -1.72
CA GLY A 149 -8.18 -7.12 -2.24
C GLY A 149 -6.90 -6.81 -1.48
N ILE A 150 -6.24 -5.73 -1.90
CA ILE A 150 -4.98 -5.28 -1.33
C ILE A 150 -5.06 -3.76 -1.13
N VAL A 151 -4.54 -3.27 0.00
CA VAL A 151 -4.42 -1.83 0.26
C VAL A 151 -2.97 -1.49 0.54
N VAL A 152 -2.46 -0.46 -0.14
CA VAL A 152 -1.08 0.03 0.03
C VAL A 152 -1.06 1.54 0.28
N ALA A 153 0.05 2.05 0.81
CA ALA A 153 0.18 3.49 1.06
C ALA A 153 0.36 4.28 -0.24
N LEU A 154 1.20 3.79 -1.15
CA LEU A 154 1.56 4.51 -2.37
C LEU A 154 1.60 3.57 -3.58
N ASP A 155 0.86 3.93 -4.63
CA ASP A 155 1.09 3.41 -5.97
C ASP A 155 2.10 4.30 -6.70
N ARG A 156 3.27 3.75 -7.01
CA ARG A 156 4.32 4.46 -7.73
C ARG A 156 4.03 4.61 -9.22
N GLU A 157 3.02 3.91 -9.71
CA GLU A 157 2.64 3.86 -11.15
C GLU A 157 3.85 3.56 -12.07
N GLU A 158 4.82 2.76 -11.61
CA GLU A 158 6.02 2.41 -12.36
C GLU A 158 5.89 1.02 -12.98
N ARG A 159 6.27 0.91 -14.26
CA ARG A 159 6.36 -0.37 -14.99
C ARG A 159 7.50 -1.23 -14.44
N GLY A 160 7.31 -2.53 -14.47
CA GLY A 160 8.40 -3.49 -14.26
C GLY A 160 9.47 -3.40 -15.37
N ALA A 161 10.60 -4.09 -15.18
CA ALA A 161 11.71 -4.05 -16.15
C ALA A 161 11.33 -4.63 -17.53
N ASP A 162 10.53 -5.70 -17.54
CA ASP A 162 10.25 -6.50 -18.74
C ASP A 162 8.73 -6.52 -19.08
N THR A 163 8.00 -5.45 -18.73
CA THR A 163 6.54 -5.39 -18.91
C THR A 163 6.04 -3.96 -19.09
N GLU A 164 4.95 -3.81 -19.85
CA GLU A 164 4.24 -2.55 -20.00
C GLU A 164 3.31 -2.25 -18.82
N LEU A 165 3.05 -3.26 -17.97
CA LEU A 165 2.18 -3.09 -16.80
C LEU A 165 2.95 -2.51 -15.61
N THR A 166 2.27 -1.68 -14.83
CA THR A 166 2.77 -1.27 -13.51
C THR A 166 2.79 -2.47 -12.55
N ALA A 167 3.57 -2.38 -11.47
CA ALA A 167 3.60 -3.42 -10.45
C ALA A 167 2.20 -3.76 -9.90
N ILE A 168 1.37 -2.73 -9.67
CA ILE A 168 -0.04 -2.93 -9.27
C ILE A 168 -0.85 -3.50 -10.43
N GLY A 169 -0.63 -3.05 -11.66
CA GLY A 169 -1.30 -3.60 -12.85
C GLY A 169 -1.07 -5.10 -13.02
N GLN A 170 0.17 -5.56 -12.83
CA GLN A 170 0.52 -6.99 -12.85
C GLN A 170 -0.22 -7.77 -11.77
N VAL A 171 -0.19 -7.28 -10.53
CA VAL A 171 -0.88 -7.93 -9.40
C VAL A 171 -2.40 -8.02 -9.66
N ARG A 172 -3.02 -6.94 -10.15
CA ARG A 172 -4.46 -6.95 -10.52
C ARG A 172 -4.78 -7.98 -11.60
N GLN A 173 -3.96 -8.04 -12.64
CA GLN A 173 -4.16 -8.98 -13.75
C GLN A 173 -3.97 -10.43 -13.30
N GLU A 174 -2.95 -10.70 -12.49
CA GLU A 174 -2.56 -12.04 -12.05
C GLU A 174 -3.53 -12.59 -10.99
N LEU A 175 -3.83 -11.79 -9.96
CA LEU A 175 -4.65 -12.23 -8.83
C LEU A 175 -6.14 -11.95 -9.00
N LYS A 176 -6.52 -11.13 -10.00
CA LYS A 176 -7.91 -10.73 -10.31
C LYS A 176 -8.64 -10.09 -9.13
N VAL A 177 -7.92 -9.32 -8.33
CA VAL A 177 -8.46 -8.61 -7.17
C VAL A 177 -8.20 -7.11 -7.27
N PRO A 178 -9.04 -6.26 -6.65
CA PRO A 178 -8.78 -4.84 -6.57
C PRO A 178 -7.54 -4.55 -5.72
N VAL A 179 -6.78 -3.54 -6.13
CA VAL A 179 -5.68 -2.96 -5.35
C VAL A 179 -5.97 -1.48 -5.18
N VAL A 180 -6.06 -1.02 -3.94
CA VAL A 180 -6.27 0.38 -3.59
C VAL A 180 -4.99 0.94 -2.99
N ALA A 181 -4.62 2.15 -3.41
CA ALA A 181 -3.57 2.93 -2.77
C ALA A 181 -4.18 4.11 -2.02
N ILE A 182 -3.60 4.50 -0.88
CA ILE A 182 -3.99 5.76 -0.23
C ILE A 182 -3.76 6.90 -1.22
N VAL A 183 -2.59 6.93 -1.88
CA VAL A 183 -2.27 7.90 -2.94
C VAL A 183 -1.52 7.24 -4.09
N THR A 184 -1.56 7.86 -5.26
CA THR A 184 -0.82 7.47 -6.46
C THR A 184 0.23 8.54 -6.84
N LEU A 185 1.18 8.20 -7.70
CA LEU A 185 2.15 9.15 -8.25
C LEU A 185 1.46 10.31 -8.97
N ALA A 186 0.39 10.04 -9.73
CA ALA A 186 -0.40 11.09 -10.39
C ALA A 186 -0.97 12.09 -9.38
N GLN A 187 -1.48 11.61 -8.25
CA GLN A 187 -1.99 12.47 -7.18
C GLN A 187 -0.88 13.23 -6.44
N LEU A 188 0.33 12.68 -6.32
CA LEU A 188 1.50 13.42 -5.83
C LEU A 188 1.82 14.60 -6.74
N ILE A 189 1.81 14.41 -8.05
CA ILE A 189 2.04 15.47 -9.03
C ILE A 189 0.97 16.58 -8.88
N GLU A 190 -0.31 16.20 -8.86
CA GLU A 190 -1.44 17.13 -8.65
C GLU A 190 -1.26 17.96 -7.37
N PHE A 191 -0.86 17.31 -6.27
CA PHE A 191 -0.64 17.99 -4.99
C PHE A 191 0.50 18.99 -5.06
N LEU A 192 1.64 18.63 -5.67
CA LEU A 192 2.81 19.50 -5.80
C LEU A 192 2.50 20.74 -6.63
N GLU A 193 1.73 20.58 -7.71
CA GLU A 193 1.26 21.69 -8.54
C GLU A 193 0.38 22.65 -7.77
N ALA A 194 -0.59 22.12 -7.02
CA ALA A 194 -1.48 22.92 -6.18
C ALA A 194 -0.72 23.67 -5.06
N LYS A 195 0.48 23.20 -4.68
CA LYS A 195 1.38 23.85 -3.70
C LYS A 195 2.47 24.69 -4.34
N SER A 196 2.39 24.97 -5.64
CA SER A 196 3.40 25.74 -6.41
C SER A 196 4.81 25.15 -6.35
N ARG A 197 4.95 23.84 -6.08
CA ARG A 197 6.23 23.11 -6.15
C ARG A 197 6.47 22.63 -7.59
N THR A 198 6.59 23.57 -8.51
CA THR A 198 6.59 23.31 -9.95
C THR A 198 7.80 22.49 -10.42
N GLU A 199 8.97 22.70 -9.83
CA GLU A 199 10.19 21.95 -10.17
C GLU A 199 10.04 20.46 -9.79
N ASP A 200 9.62 20.15 -8.56
CA ASP A 200 9.40 18.79 -8.12
C ASP A 200 8.32 18.11 -8.97
N ALA A 201 7.21 18.80 -9.24
CA ALA A 201 6.14 18.28 -10.10
C ALA A 201 6.64 17.98 -11.51
N ALA A 202 7.45 18.83 -12.10
CA ALA A 202 8.03 18.62 -13.43
C ALA A 202 8.95 17.38 -13.45
N ARG A 203 9.80 17.21 -12.42
CA ARG A 203 10.66 16.04 -12.26
C ARG A 203 9.86 14.74 -12.12
N LEU A 204 8.78 14.74 -11.33
CA LEU A 204 7.90 13.59 -11.18
C LEU A 204 7.14 13.27 -12.48
N ARG A 205 6.70 14.28 -13.24
CA ARG A 205 6.10 14.07 -14.57
C ARG A 205 7.08 13.42 -15.54
N ALA A 206 8.30 13.92 -15.62
CA ALA A 206 9.34 13.34 -16.49
C ALA A 206 9.60 11.87 -16.11
N HIS A 207 9.68 11.58 -14.82
CA HIS A 207 9.82 10.22 -14.31
C HIS A 207 8.63 9.32 -14.68
N ARG A 208 7.40 9.83 -14.53
CA ARG A 208 6.18 9.10 -14.91
C ARG A 208 6.08 8.89 -16.42
N GLN A 209 6.52 9.83 -17.24
CA GLN A 209 6.58 9.65 -18.70
C GLN A 209 7.56 8.54 -19.10
N GLN A 210 8.69 8.45 -18.40
CA GLN A 210 9.72 7.47 -18.70
C GLN A 210 9.38 6.07 -18.17
N PHE A 211 8.82 5.96 -16.99
CA PHE A 211 8.64 4.69 -16.25
C PHE A 211 7.18 4.34 -15.94
N GLY A 212 6.26 5.24 -16.16
CA GLY A 212 4.84 5.02 -15.91
C GLY A 212 4.17 4.13 -16.97
N PRO A 213 2.89 3.81 -16.79
CA PRO A 213 2.14 3.04 -17.77
C PRO A 213 2.16 3.76 -19.12
N ALA A 214 2.17 3.00 -20.21
CA ALA A 214 1.95 3.57 -21.53
C ALA A 214 0.65 4.40 -21.49
N ALA A 215 0.66 5.59 -22.11
CA ALA A 215 -0.54 6.41 -22.18
C ALA A 215 -1.67 5.54 -22.73
N GLU A 216 -2.78 5.44 -21.99
CA GLU A 216 -3.98 4.82 -22.56
C GLU A 216 -4.29 5.55 -23.85
N ALA A 217 -4.31 4.81 -24.97
CA ALA A 217 -4.78 5.36 -26.22
C ALA A 217 -6.18 5.93 -25.98
N PRO A 218 -6.49 7.15 -26.46
CA PRO A 218 -7.83 7.71 -26.29
C PRO A 218 -8.83 6.69 -26.83
N THR A 219 -9.73 6.27 -25.95
CA THR A 219 -10.81 5.36 -26.33
C THR A 219 -11.60 6.03 -27.47
N PRO A 220 -11.82 5.33 -28.60
CA PRO A 220 -12.50 5.91 -29.76
C PRO A 220 -13.95 6.30 -29.47
#